data_321f6b2aa2d6f1f8b699415edef468ee
#
_entry.id   321f6b2aa2d6f1f8b699415edef468ee
#
_cell.length_a   1.000
_cell.length_b   1.000
_cell.length_c   1.000
_cell.angle_alpha   90.00
_cell.angle_beta   90.00
_cell.angle_gamma   90.00
#
_symmetry.space_group_name_H-M   'P 1'
#
loop_
_entity.id
_entity.type
_entity.pdbx_description
1 polymer ?
#
loop_
_entity_poly.entity_id
_entity_poly.type
_entity_poly.pdbx_seq_one_letter_code
_entity_poly.pdbx_strand_id
1 'polypeptide(L)'
;MKKFLDLGLQPLANKYLTKKDLINGKKEQFYHLEVGFDNKTKLVSILNKISSYKMFDNDYPYRSSMSKTMTDSFKKLSKKIIRDYKSRFILEIGSNDGSLIQNFNKKKVICVEPCKNLAKITKKKVLKHMMNIGI
;
A
#
# COMPACT_ATOMS: atom_id res chain seq x y z
N MET A 1 -21.90 -12.30 5.55
CA MET A 1 -21.84 -10.82 5.43
C MET A 1 -23.12 -10.32 4.77
N LYS A 2 -23.68 -9.22 5.25
CA LYS A 2 -24.83 -8.54 4.64
C LYS A 2 -24.33 -7.37 3.78
N LYS A 3 -24.62 -7.39 2.47
CA LYS A 3 -24.31 -6.26 1.57
C LYS A 3 -25.14 -5.04 2.00
N PHE A 4 -24.53 -3.86 2.05
CA PHE A 4 -25.21 -2.60 2.34
C PHE A 4 -24.83 -1.46 1.39
N LEU A 5 -23.75 -1.65 0.56
CA LEU A 5 -23.33 -0.68 -0.44
C LEU A 5 -22.94 -1.43 -1.72
N ASP A 6 -23.40 -0.91 -2.85
CA ASP A 6 -23.05 -1.38 -4.18
C ASP A 6 -22.72 -0.16 -5.05
N LEU A 7 -21.48 -0.06 -5.48
CA LEU A 7 -21.00 1.03 -6.35
C LEU A 7 -20.89 0.58 -7.81
N GLY A 8 -21.44 -0.59 -8.14
CA GLY A 8 -21.41 -1.14 -9.48
C GLY A 8 -20.00 -1.51 -9.96
N LEU A 9 -19.78 -1.42 -11.26
CA LEU A 9 -18.50 -1.69 -11.89
C LEU A 9 -17.57 -0.49 -11.75
N GLN A 10 -16.40 -0.69 -11.13
CA GLN A 10 -15.39 0.33 -10.91
C GLN A 10 -14.03 -0.13 -11.47
N PRO A 11 -13.22 0.79 -12.02
CA PRO A 11 -11.85 0.48 -12.39
C PRO A 11 -10.99 0.26 -11.15
N LEU A 12 -9.84 -0.41 -11.32
CA LEU A 12 -8.88 -0.54 -10.23
C LEU A 12 -8.26 0.83 -9.89
N ALA A 13 -8.33 1.19 -8.61
CA ALA A 13 -7.65 2.38 -8.11
C ALA A 13 -6.14 2.31 -8.39
N ASN A 14 -5.56 3.43 -8.82
CA ASN A 14 -4.14 3.55 -9.14
C ASN A 14 -3.65 2.65 -10.29
N LYS A 15 -4.55 2.13 -11.13
CA LYS A 15 -4.20 1.36 -12.33
C LYS A 15 -4.47 2.21 -13.57
N TYR A 16 -3.48 2.98 -13.99
CA TYR A 16 -3.62 3.88 -15.14
C TYR A 16 -3.16 3.20 -16.42
N LEU A 17 -3.91 3.40 -17.52
CA LEU A 17 -3.46 3.03 -18.84
C LEU A 17 -2.41 4.02 -19.33
N THR A 18 -1.29 3.49 -19.83
CA THR A 18 -0.26 4.32 -20.47
C THR A 18 -0.65 4.63 -21.91
N LYS A 19 -0.02 5.64 -22.53
CA LYS A 19 -0.19 5.92 -23.96
C LYS A 19 0.10 4.68 -24.82
N LYS A 20 1.10 3.89 -24.45
CA LYS A 20 1.44 2.63 -25.13
C LYS A 20 0.33 1.58 -25.01
N ASP A 21 -0.27 1.46 -23.84
CA ASP A 21 -1.42 0.55 -23.62
C ASP A 21 -2.58 0.91 -24.53
N LEU A 22 -2.90 2.21 -24.65
CA LEU A 22 -3.99 2.71 -25.51
C LEU A 22 -3.70 2.44 -27.00
N ILE A 23 -2.47 2.69 -27.46
CA ILE A 23 -2.05 2.41 -28.85
C ILE A 23 -2.17 0.92 -29.15
N ASN A 24 -1.86 0.05 -28.18
CA ASN A 24 -1.97 -1.40 -28.32
C ASN A 24 -3.41 -1.93 -28.13
N GLY A 25 -4.41 -1.06 -28.06
CA GLY A 25 -5.82 -1.43 -27.93
C GLY A 25 -6.20 -2.01 -26.55
N LYS A 26 -5.35 -1.84 -25.53
CA LYS A 26 -5.65 -2.29 -24.18
C LYS A 26 -6.83 -1.51 -23.60
N LYS A 27 -7.80 -2.25 -23.07
CA LYS A 27 -8.98 -1.69 -22.43
C LYS A 27 -8.84 -1.69 -20.92
N GLU A 28 -9.45 -0.71 -20.26
CA GLU A 28 -9.56 -0.68 -18.82
C GLU A 28 -10.41 -1.85 -18.31
N GLN A 29 -10.00 -2.44 -17.19
CA GLN A 29 -10.72 -3.54 -16.56
C GLN A 29 -11.56 -3.01 -15.40
N PHE A 30 -12.82 -3.42 -15.37
CA PHE A 30 -13.77 -3.04 -14.34
C PHE A 30 -14.12 -4.24 -13.45
N TYR A 31 -14.41 -3.97 -12.20
CA TYR A 31 -14.75 -4.97 -11.18
C TYR A 31 -15.91 -4.46 -10.34
N HIS A 32 -16.77 -5.38 -9.92
CA HIS A 32 -17.84 -5.03 -8.98
C HIS A 32 -17.25 -4.59 -7.65
N LEU A 33 -17.67 -3.43 -7.17
CA LEU A 33 -17.30 -2.88 -5.87
C LEU A 33 -18.49 -2.90 -4.93
N GLU A 34 -18.63 -3.98 -4.21
CA GLU A 34 -19.69 -4.21 -3.23
C GLU A 34 -19.08 -4.30 -1.83
N VAL A 35 -19.77 -3.71 -0.85
CA VAL A 35 -19.34 -3.68 0.55
C VAL A 35 -20.39 -4.34 1.43
N GLY A 36 -19.93 -5.19 2.33
CA GLY A 36 -20.78 -5.89 3.29
C GLY A 36 -20.29 -5.73 4.72
N PHE A 37 -21.23 -5.91 5.64
CA PHE A 37 -21.00 -5.94 7.08
C PHE A 37 -21.18 -7.35 7.62
N ASP A 38 -20.26 -7.78 8.47
CA ASP A 38 -20.35 -9.06 9.16
C ASP A 38 -20.80 -8.87 10.61
N ASN A 39 -21.97 -9.42 10.94
CA ASN A 39 -22.57 -9.27 12.28
C ASN A 39 -21.78 -9.99 13.38
N LYS A 40 -21.00 -11.03 13.05
CA LYS A 40 -20.22 -11.80 14.03
C LYS A 40 -18.90 -11.08 14.34
N THR A 41 -18.14 -10.75 13.31
CA THR A 41 -16.81 -10.13 13.46
C THR A 41 -16.86 -8.62 13.60
N LYS A 42 -18.01 -7.98 13.29
CA LYS A 42 -18.20 -6.51 13.23
C LYS A 42 -17.33 -5.83 12.18
N LEU A 43 -16.84 -6.57 11.19
CA LEU A 43 -16.00 -6.05 10.13
C LEU A 43 -16.84 -5.58 8.93
N VAL A 44 -16.40 -4.47 8.35
CA VAL A 44 -16.80 -4.01 7.03
C VAL A 44 -15.77 -4.51 6.02
N SER A 45 -16.21 -5.14 4.94
CA SER A 45 -15.29 -5.71 3.94
C SER A 45 -15.86 -5.62 2.54
N ILE A 46 -14.96 -5.58 1.55
CA ILE A 46 -15.32 -5.75 0.14
C ILE A 46 -15.74 -7.21 -0.08
N LEU A 47 -16.87 -7.41 -0.75
CA LEU A 47 -17.44 -8.74 -1.00
C LEU A 47 -16.73 -9.43 -2.19
N ASN A 48 -16.42 -8.69 -3.23
CA ASN A 48 -15.77 -9.19 -4.45
C ASN A 48 -14.26 -8.95 -4.39
N LYS A 49 -13.52 -9.91 -3.85
CA LYS A 49 -12.07 -9.80 -3.70
C LYS A 49 -11.36 -9.86 -5.05
N ILE A 50 -10.49 -8.91 -5.29
CA ILE A 50 -9.59 -8.89 -6.43
C ILE A 50 -8.20 -9.34 -5.97
N SER A 51 -7.50 -10.09 -6.80
CA SER A 51 -6.14 -10.54 -6.50
C SER A 51 -5.23 -9.33 -6.23
N SER A 52 -4.48 -9.38 -5.13
CA SER A 52 -3.50 -8.36 -4.74
C SER A 52 -2.47 -8.09 -5.84
N TYR A 53 -2.08 -9.10 -6.61
CA TYR A 53 -1.14 -8.96 -7.75
C TYR A 53 -1.68 -8.08 -8.88
N LYS A 54 -3.01 -7.96 -9.03
CA LYS A 54 -3.62 -7.05 -9.99
C LYS A 54 -3.62 -5.60 -9.51
N MET A 55 -3.72 -5.40 -8.19
CA MET A 55 -3.77 -4.09 -7.55
C MET A 55 -2.37 -3.52 -7.28
N PHE A 56 -1.45 -4.36 -6.81
CA PHE A 56 -0.10 -3.99 -6.37
C PHE A 56 0.93 -4.60 -7.32
N ASP A 57 1.06 -4.04 -8.50
CA ASP A 57 2.00 -4.50 -9.51
C ASP A 57 3.37 -3.79 -9.43
N ASN A 58 4.21 -4.09 -10.42
CA ASN A 58 5.57 -3.56 -10.46
C ASN A 58 5.67 -2.06 -10.78
N ASP A 59 4.59 -1.45 -11.26
CA ASP A 59 4.52 -0.06 -11.72
C ASP A 59 3.49 0.76 -10.93
N TYR A 60 3.24 0.37 -9.68
CA TYR A 60 2.27 1.02 -8.80
C TYR A 60 2.60 2.53 -8.62
N PRO A 61 1.71 3.44 -9.02
CA PRO A 61 2.07 4.85 -9.16
C PRO A 61 2.02 5.64 -7.86
N TYR A 62 1.20 5.23 -6.88
CA TYR A 62 1.01 6.00 -5.65
C TYR A 62 2.25 5.95 -4.76
N ARG A 63 2.68 7.13 -4.30
CA ARG A 63 3.78 7.31 -3.35
C ARG A 63 3.30 8.16 -2.18
N SER A 64 3.50 7.67 -0.98
CA SER A 64 3.12 8.39 0.26
C SER A 64 3.85 9.72 0.39
N SER A 65 5.07 9.84 -0.16
CA SER A 65 5.87 11.08 -0.13
C SER A 65 5.29 12.21 -0.96
N MET A 66 4.37 11.94 -1.88
CA MET A 66 3.72 12.98 -2.71
C MET A 66 2.77 13.86 -1.90
N SER A 67 2.31 13.40 -0.74
CA SER A 67 1.45 14.17 0.15
C SER A 67 2.26 14.76 1.31
N LYS A 68 2.30 16.08 1.39
CA LYS A 68 2.93 16.79 2.51
C LYS A 68 2.25 16.44 3.85
N THR A 69 0.92 16.39 3.87
CA THR A 69 0.14 16.00 5.05
C THR A 69 0.53 14.60 5.53
N MET A 70 0.67 13.64 4.60
CA MET A 70 1.06 12.27 4.93
C MET A 70 2.49 12.22 5.50
N THR A 71 3.43 12.91 4.87
CA THR A 71 4.83 12.94 5.34
C THR A 71 4.96 13.58 6.72
N ASP A 72 4.20 14.64 7.00
CA ASP A 72 4.18 15.30 8.32
C ASP A 72 3.52 14.39 9.38
N SER A 73 2.44 13.68 9.02
CA SER A 73 1.81 12.66 9.87
C SER A 73 2.78 11.54 10.23
N PHE A 74 3.53 11.02 9.27
CA PHE A 74 4.53 9.97 9.49
C PHE A 74 5.68 10.44 10.38
N LYS A 75 6.13 11.68 10.26
CA LYS A 75 7.11 12.26 11.19
C LYS A 75 6.58 12.35 12.63
N LYS A 76 5.31 12.74 12.79
CA LYS A 76 4.67 12.78 14.12
C LYS A 76 4.52 11.36 14.69
N LEU A 77 4.05 10.42 13.88
CA LEU A 77 3.87 9.01 14.26
C LEU A 77 5.20 8.37 14.67
N SER A 78 6.26 8.56 13.90
CA SER A 78 7.58 8.00 14.23
C SER A 78 8.13 8.53 15.57
N LYS A 79 8.00 9.83 15.81
CA LYS A 79 8.38 10.44 17.12
C LYS A 79 7.59 9.82 18.27
N LYS A 80 6.27 9.63 18.08
CA LYS A 80 5.40 8.98 19.07
C LYS A 80 5.83 7.54 19.33
N ILE A 81 6.07 6.74 18.29
CA ILE A 81 6.52 5.35 18.42
C ILE A 81 7.86 5.27 19.18
N ILE A 82 8.83 6.11 18.83
CA ILE A 82 10.14 6.15 19.50
C ILE A 82 9.98 6.48 20.99
N ARG A 83 9.17 7.48 21.32
CA ARG A 83 8.95 7.94 22.69
C ARG A 83 8.23 6.90 23.54
N ASP A 84 7.11 6.37 23.01
CA ASP A 84 6.16 5.59 23.82
C ASP A 84 6.59 4.11 23.94
N TYR A 85 7.20 3.55 22.89
CA TYR A 85 7.51 2.11 22.87
C TYR A 85 8.99 1.78 23.06
N LYS A 86 9.92 2.76 22.94
CA LYS A 86 11.38 2.56 23.07
C LYS A 86 11.88 1.35 22.26
N SER A 87 11.28 1.11 21.10
CA SER A 87 11.47 -0.11 20.29
C SER A 87 12.92 -0.29 19.88
N ARG A 88 13.45 -1.51 20.08
CA ARG A 88 14.80 -1.89 19.65
C ARG A 88 14.86 -2.13 18.15
N PHE A 89 13.73 -2.51 17.56
CA PHE A 89 13.62 -2.89 16.17
C PHE A 89 12.23 -2.56 15.61
N ILE A 90 12.15 -2.18 14.34
CA ILE A 90 10.90 -1.82 13.65
C ILE A 90 10.79 -2.61 12.37
N LEU A 91 9.65 -3.27 12.18
CA LEU A 91 9.23 -3.89 10.94
C LEU A 91 8.06 -3.10 10.35
N GLU A 92 8.20 -2.63 9.12
CA GLU A 92 7.10 -2.01 8.35
C GLU A 92 6.71 -2.91 7.19
N ILE A 93 5.44 -3.33 7.15
CA ILE A 93 4.85 -4.14 6.07
C ILE A 93 4.01 -3.22 5.19
N GLY A 94 4.25 -3.25 3.87
CA GLY A 94 3.65 -2.29 2.93
C GLY A 94 4.29 -0.91 3.04
N SER A 95 5.63 -0.87 3.06
CA SER A 95 6.38 0.37 3.33
C SER A 95 6.26 1.44 2.25
N ASN A 96 5.61 1.12 1.13
CA ASN A 96 5.45 2.01 -0.01
C ASN A 96 6.83 2.57 -0.43
N ASP A 97 6.98 3.88 -0.57
CA ASP A 97 8.25 4.53 -0.89
C ASP A 97 9.15 4.81 0.34
N GLY A 98 8.83 4.23 1.50
CA GLY A 98 9.60 4.34 2.73
C GLY A 98 9.42 5.68 3.48
N SER A 99 8.31 6.36 3.27
CA SER A 99 8.05 7.68 3.87
C SER A 99 7.93 7.64 5.39
N LEU A 100 7.43 6.55 5.99
CA LEU A 100 7.40 6.38 7.44
C LEU A 100 8.76 5.87 7.94
N ILE A 101 9.25 4.78 7.38
CA ILE A 101 10.42 4.06 7.92
C ILE A 101 11.70 4.88 7.89
N GLN A 102 11.86 5.84 6.95
CA GLN A 102 13.03 6.73 6.87
C GLN A 102 13.22 7.60 8.11
N ASN A 103 12.20 7.75 8.96
CA ASN A 103 12.27 8.55 10.19
C ASN A 103 12.85 7.78 11.38
N PHE A 104 13.21 6.50 11.21
CA PHE A 104 13.82 5.67 12.23
C PHE A 104 15.30 5.40 11.94
N ASN A 105 16.00 4.85 12.93
CA ASN A 105 17.40 4.46 12.74
C ASN A 105 17.51 3.33 11.71
N LYS A 106 18.21 3.58 10.61
CA LYS A 106 18.37 2.64 9.47
C LYS A 106 18.91 1.26 9.86
N LYS A 107 19.69 1.15 10.94
CA LYS A 107 20.24 -0.12 11.45
C LYS A 107 19.20 -0.96 12.22
N LYS A 108 18.09 -0.35 12.61
CA LYS A 108 17.06 -0.95 13.47
C LYS A 108 15.72 -1.15 12.75
N VAL A 109 15.72 -1.12 11.42
CA VAL A 109 14.49 -1.23 10.62
C VAL A 109 14.59 -2.31 9.57
N ILE A 110 13.46 -2.97 9.31
CA ILE A 110 13.22 -3.82 8.13
C ILE A 110 11.95 -3.34 7.46
N CYS A 111 11.96 -3.34 6.11
CA CYS A 111 10.80 -3.02 5.29
C CYS A 111 10.42 -4.19 4.41
N VAL A 112 9.12 -4.34 4.20
CA VAL A 112 8.54 -5.27 3.24
C VAL A 112 7.66 -4.47 2.29
N GLU A 113 7.94 -4.57 0.98
CA GLU A 113 7.16 -3.88 -0.05
C GLU A 113 7.04 -4.76 -1.29
N PRO A 114 5.79 -5.17 -1.67
CA PRO A 114 5.57 -6.04 -2.82
C PRO A 114 5.78 -5.34 -4.17
N CYS A 115 5.52 -4.03 -4.28
CA CYS A 115 5.66 -3.28 -5.51
C CYS A 115 7.13 -3.01 -5.82
N LYS A 116 7.68 -3.62 -6.86
CA LYS A 116 9.12 -3.56 -7.18
C LYS A 116 9.64 -2.13 -7.38
N ASN A 117 8.86 -1.26 -8.03
CA ASN A 117 9.25 0.13 -8.24
C ASN A 117 9.37 0.90 -6.92
N LEU A 118 8.46 0.68 -5.97
CA LEU A 118 8.48 1.29 -4.64
C LEU A 118 9.58 0.68 -3.76
N ALA A 119 9.73 -0.63 -3.79
CA ALA A 119 10.79 -1.35 -3.10
C ALA A 119 12.18 -0.83 -3.46
N LYS A 120 12.44 -0.50 -4.74
CA LYS A 120 13.69 0.13 -5.20
C LYS A 120 13.93 1.49 -4.54
N ILE A 121 12.86 2.27 -4.31
CA ILE A 121 12.95 3.58 -3.64
C ILE A 121 13.26 3.39 -2.16
N THR A 122 12.51 2.52 -1.49
CA THR A 122 12.66 2.25 -0.06
C THR A 122 14.03 1.65 0.26
N LYS A 123 14.55 0.75 -0.59
CA LYS A 123 15.88 0.16 -0.43
C LYS A 123 17.00 1.19 -0.33
N LYS A 124 16.85 2.35 -0.99
CA LYS A 124 17.83 3.45 -0.88
C LYS A 124 17.77 4.17 0.47
N LYS A 125 16.67 4.02 1.19
CA LYS A 125 16.41 4.73 2.46
C LYS A 125 16.76 3.90 3.70
N VAL A 126 16.84 2.56 3.58
CA VAL A 126 17.07 1.62 4.68
C VAL A 126 18.16 0.61 4.34
N LEU A 127 18.78 -0.01 5.37
CA LEU A 127 19.85 -0.99 5.16
C LEU A 127 19.32 -2.41 4.91
N LYS A 128 18.16 -2.75 5.48
CA LYS A 128 17.53 -4.07 5.32
C LYS A 128 16.16 -3.92 4.66
N HIS A 129 16.01 -4.54 3.52
CA HIS A 129 14.77 -4.55 2.75
C HIS A 129 14.48 -5.98 2.30
N MET A 130 13.26 -6.45 2.54
CA MET A 130 12.75 -7.72 2.02
C MET A 130 11.78 -7.45 0.89
N MET A 131 12.07 -7.98 -0.30
CA MET A 131 11.15 -8.01 -1.43
C MET A 131 10.46 -9.37 -1.44
N ASN A 132 9.15 -9.37 -1.69
CA ASN A 132 8.29 -10.57 -1.74
C ASN A 132 8.23 -11.38 -0.44
N ILE A 133 7.32 -10.99 0.42
CA ILE A 133 6.56 -12.00 1.14
C ILE A 133 5.32 -12.22 0.28
N GLY A 134 5.21 -13.41 -0.33
CA GLY A 134 4.00 -13.79 -1.02
C GLY A 134 2.83 -13.71 -0.02
N ILE A 135 1.93 -12.78 -0.26
CA ILE A 135 0.66 -12.64 0.46
C ILE A 135 -0.43 -13.17 -0.46
#